data_85a20c0a7cc91f27ddcea1643f633545
#
_entry.id   85a20c0a7cc91f27ddcea1643f633545
#
_cell.length_a   1.000
_cell.length_b   1.000
_cell.length_c   1.000
_cell.angle_alpha   90.00
_cell.angle_beta   90.00
_cell.angle_gamma   90.00
#
_symmetry.space_group_name_H-M   'P 1'
#
loop_
_entity.id
_entity.type
_entity.pdbx_description
1 polymer ?
#
loop_
_entity_poly.entity_id
_entity_poly.type
_entity_poly.pdbx_seq_one_letter_code
_entity_poly.pdbx_strand_id
1 'polypeptide(L)'
;VAGAIAVIAKWVVVGRIKAVEHPLWSSFVWRNEVSDTFVETVAAPWFARAASGTPVMNLWLRALGASIGRGVWCETYWLPEADLVTIGKGATVNRGCVVQTHLFHDRIMRLDTVVLEDGSTLGTHCVALPAARIGAGATIGPASLVMRGDEVPASTRWQGNPIAPWKALRKKGSETPEKKAPRPSPGESAA
;
A
#
# COMPACT_ATOMS: atom_id res chain seq x y z
N VAL A 1 -16.66 15.50 15.38
CA VAL A 1 -15.98 16.82 15.46
C VAL A 1 -14.55 16.71 14.97
N ALA A 2 -13.67 15.87 15.57
CA ALA A 2 -12.23 15.82 15.26
C ALA A 2 -11.92 15.55 13.77
N GLY A 3 -12.58 14.56 13.17
CA GLY A 3 -12.42 14.26 11.74
C GLY A 3 -12.85 15.42 10.83
N ALA A 4 -13.89 16.16 11.19
CA ALA A 4 -14.33 17.33 10.44
C ALA A 4 -13.33 18.50 10.54
N ILE A 5 -12.70 18.69 11.69
CA ILE A 5 -11.67 19.72 11.88
C ILE A 5 -10.50 19.48 10.92
N ALA A 6 -10.00 18.25 10.83
CA ALA A 6 -8.91 17.91 9.91
C ALA A 6 -9.29 18.13 8.43
N VAL A 7 -10.52 17.77 8.03
CA VAL A 7 -11.01 18.05 6.67
C VAL A 7 -11.05 19.54 6.39
N ILE A 8 -11.62 20.33 7.29
CA ILE A 8 -11.67 21.81 7.15
C ILE A 8 -10.26 22.39 7.07
N ALA A 9 -9.37 21.98 7.98
CA ALA A 9 -7.99 22.43 7.99
C ALA A 9 -7.29 22.14 6.65
N LYS A 10 -7.42 20.92 6.13
CA LYS A 10 -6.85 20.55 4.82
C LYS A 10 -7.35 21.48 3.70
N TRP A 11 -8.64 21.71 3.60
CA TRP A 11 -9.19 22.51 2.51
C TRP A 11 -8.91 24.01 2.66
N VAL A 12 -8.84 24.54 3.87
CA VAL A 12 -8.51 25.95 4.12
C VAL A 12 -7.03 26.23 3.97
N VAL A 13 -6.16 25.33 4.46
CA VAL A 13 -4.72 25.56 4.52
C VAL A 13 -4.03 25.19 3.21
N VAL A 14 -4.36 24.04 2.63
CA VAL A 14 -3.67 23.52 1.44
C VAL A 14 -4.53 23.58 0.19
N GLY A 15 -5.81 23.25 0.31
CA GLY A 15 -6.73 23.13 -0.83
C GLY A 15 -6.48 21.83 -1.62
N ARG A 16 -6.65 21.90 -2.94
CA ARG A 16 -6.47 20.74 -3.83
C ARG A 16 -5.01 20.55 -4.18
N ILE A 17 -4.49 19.35 -3.91
CA ILE A 17 -3.12 18.96 -4.18
C ILE A 17 -3.01 18.35 -5.58
N LYS A 18 -1.89 18.61 -6.26
CA LYS A 18 -1.59 18.10 -7.60
C LYS A 18 -0.24 17.41 -7.61
N ALA A 19 -0.05 16.47 -8.54
CA ALA A 19 1.22 15.79 -8.75
C ALA A 19 2.21 16.74 -9.43
N VAL A 20 2.99 17.45 -8.62
CA VAL A 20 4.01 18.42 -9.03
C VAL A 20 5.19 18.39 -8.05
N GLU A 21 6.28 19.02 -8.42
CA GLU A 21 7.46 19.15 -7.56
C GLU A 21 7.45 20.49 -6.82
N HIS A 22 7.82 20.45 -5.54
CA HIS A 22 7.95 21.66 -4.72
C HIS A 22 9.32 21.71 -4.04
N PRO A 23 10.00 22.86 -4.03
CA PRO A 23 11.19 23.04 -3.20
C PRO A 23 10.86 22.78 -1.72
N LEU A 24 11.76 22.10 -1.00
CA LEU A 24 11.57 21.70 0.41
C LEU A 24 11.17 22.87 1.33
N TRP A 25 11.67 24.06 1.08
CA TRP A 25 11.37 25.25 1.87
C TRP A 25 10.27 26.13 1.28
N SER A 26 9.45 25.57 0.37
CA SER A 26 8.32 26.30 -0.20
C SER A 26 7.17 26.45 0.79
N SER A 27 6.35 27.46 0.58
CA SER A 27 5.12 27.67 1.38
C SER A 27 4.13 26.51 1.27
N PHE A 28 4.17 25.75 0.17
CA PHE A 28 3.35 24.57 -0.01
C PHE A 28 3.72 23.49 1.01
N VAL A 29 4.99 23.14 1.13
CA VAL A 29 5.45 22.10 2.07
C VAL A 29 5.04 22.45 3.50
N TRP A 30 5.28 23.69 3.94
CA TRP A 30 4.87 24.13 5.28
C TRP A 30 3.37 24.04 5.53
N ARG A 31 2.55 24.41 4.55
CA ARG A 31 1.09 24.30 4.67
C ARG A 31 0.65 22.84 4.69
N ASN A 32 1.29 21.98 3.90
CA ASN A 32 1.02 20.55 3.90
C ASN A 32 1.32 19.94 5.27
N GLU A 33 2.49 20.20 5.84
CA GLU A 33 2.87 19.73 7.18
C GLU A 33 1.89 20.21 8.27
N VAL A 34 1.41 21.46 8.18
CA VAL A 34 0.36 21.95 9.09
C VAL A 34 -0.93 21.15 8.94
N SER A 35 -1.36 20.86 7.71
CA SER A 35 -2.54 20.03 7.47
C SER A 35 -2.38 18.63 8.04
N ASP A 36 -1.23 18.00 7.82
CA ASP A 36 -0.92 16.67 8.32
C ASP A 36 -0.89 16.62 9.86
N THR A 37 -0.42 17.70 10.49
CA THR A 37 -0.50 17.85 11.96
C THR A 37 -1.94 17.76 12.46
N PHE A 38 -2.93 18.33 11.77
CA PHE A 38 -4.34 18.19 12.16
C PHE A 38 -4.85 16.74 11.98
N VAL A 39 -4.39 16.04 10.97
CA VAL A 39 -4.72 14.62 10.79
C VAL A 39 -4.12 13.79 11.93
N GLU A 40 -2.84 13.96 12.23
CA GLU A 40 -2.14 13.14 13.22
C GLU A 40 -2.50 13.46 14.67
N THR A 41 -2.60 14.74 15.01
CA THR A 41 -2.78 15.15 16.42
C THR A 41 -4.25 15.30 16.82
N VAL A 42 -5.14 15.59 15.86
CA VAL A 42 -6.57 15.82 16.14
C VAL A 42 -7.41 14.66 15.61
N ALA A 43 -7.33 14.31 14.32
CA ALA A 43 -8.21 13.29 13.76
C ALA A 43 -7.81 11.87 14.19
N ALA A 44 -6.52 11.54 14.17
CA ALA A 44 -6.05 10.18 14.43
C ALA A 44 -6.43 9.66 15.83
N PRO A 45 -6.13 10.35 16.94
CA PRO A 45 -6.45 9.85 18.28
C PRO A 45 -7.95 9.85 18.59
N TRP A 46 -8.71 10.83 18.08
CA TRP A 46 -10.09 11.05 18.49
C TRP A 46 -11.15 10.55 17.50
N PHE A 47 -10.73 10.09 16.32
CA PHE A 47 -11.67 9.65 15.27
C PHE A 47 -11.09 8.55 14.38
N ALA A 48 -9.97 8.80 13.68
CA ALA A 48 -9.57 7.98 12.56
C ALA A 48 -9.15 6.55 12.95
N ARG A 49 -8.46 6.39 14.09
CA ARG A 49 -8.09 5.06 14.60
C ARG A 49 -9.32 4.21 14.94
N ALA A 50 -10.36 4.83 15.51
CA ALA A 50 -11.60 4.13 15.85
C ALA A 50 -12.47 3.85 14.61
N ALA A 51 -12.38 4.69 13.57
CA ALA A 51 -13.11 4.52 12.31
C ALA A 51 -12.42 3.56 11.33
N SER A 52 -11.20 3.11 11.62
CA SER A 52 -10.40 2.22 10.78
C SER A 52 -11.17 0.94 10.41
N GLY A 53 -11.14 0.56 9.12
CA GLY A 53 -11.88 -0.61 8.62
C GLY A 53 -13.40 -0.42 8.53
N THR A 54 -13.91 0.79 8.66
CA THR A 54 -15.36 1.06 8.56
C THR A 54 -15.70 1.89 7.32
N PRO A 55 -16.97 1.88 6.86
CA PRO A 55 -17.41 2.77 5.78
C PRO A 55 -17.23 4.26 6.11
N VAL A 56 -17.25 4.63 7.39
CA VAL A 56 -17.05 6.00 7.86
C VAL A 56 -15.62 6.48 7.53
N MET A 57 -14.62 5.61 7.67
CA MET A 57 -13.25 5.90 7.22
C MET A 57 -13.21 6.27 5.73
N ASN A 58 -13.86 5.49 4.88
CA ASN A 58 -13.88 5.74 3.45
C ASN A 58 -14.55 7.07 3.09
N LEU A 59 -15.61 7.44 3.79
CA LEU A 59 -16.27 8.74 3.62
C LEU A 59 -15.35 9.89 4.04
N TRP A 60 -14.66 9.74 5.15
CA TRP A 60 -13.72 10.74 5.64
C TRP A 60 -12.51 10.91 4.71
N LEU A 61 -11.93 9.82 4.21
CA LEU A 61 -10.83 9.86 3.24
C LEU A 61 -11.26 10.54 1.92
N ARG A 62 -12.50 10.30 1.47
CA ARG A 62 -13.07 11.04 0.32
C ARG A 62 -13.21 12.53 0.62
N ALA A 63 -13.62 12.88 1.83
CA ALA A 63 -13.72 14.29 2.24
C ALA A 63 -12.35 14.99 2.30
N LEU A 64 -11.27 14.25 2.57
CA LEU A 64 -9.89 14.73 2.46
C LEU A 64 -9.41 14.87 1.00
N GLY A 65 -10.10 14.26 0.03
CA GLY A 65 -9.78 14.38 -1.39
C GLY A 65 -9.48 13.06 -2.11
N ALA A 66 -9.36 11.93 -1.40
CA ALA A 66 -9.06 10.63 -1.99
C ALA A 66 -10.20 10.11 -2.87
N SER A 67 -9.84 9.43 -3.96
CA SER A 67 -10.78 8.72 -4.81
C SER A 67 -10.95 7.28 -4.31
N ILE A 68 -11.99 7.02 -3.51
CA ILE A 68 -12.25 5.70 -2.91
C ILE A 68 -13.47 5.06 -3.55
N GLY A 69 -13.33 3.86 -4.12
CA GLY A 69 -14.39 3.07 -4.72
C GLY A 69 -15.42 2.54 -3.71
N ARG A 70 -16.45 1.86 -4.19
CA ARG A 70 -17.44 1.18 -3.33
C ARG A 70 -16.85 -0.13 -2.80
N GLY A 71 -17.23 -0.51 -1.58
CA GLY A 71 -16.83 -1.78 -0.97
C GLY A 71 -15.34 -1.89 -0.62
N VAL A 72 -14.62 -0.77 -0.55
CA VAL A 72 -13.22 -0.74 -0.12
C VAL A 72 -13.12 -1.05 1.36
N TRP A 73 -12.22 -1.95 1.72
CA TRP A 73 -11.76 -2.17 3.08
C TRP A 73 -10.46 -1.39 3.31
N CYS A 74 -10.48 -0.39 4.17
CA CYS A 74 -9.32 0.46 4.45
C CYS A 74 -9.05 0.54 5.95
N GLU A 75 -7.94 -0.05 6.41
CA GLU A 75 -7.50 -0.02 7.81
C GLU A 75 -6.39 1.01 8.07
N THR A 76 -6.01 1.81 7.08
CA THR A 76 -5.11 2.95 7.29
C THR A 76 -5.88 4.26 7.21
N TYR A 77 -5.56 5.17 8.10
CA TYR A 77 -6.02 6.56 8.02
C TYR A 77 -4.98 7.47 7.38
N TRP A 78 -3.75 6.97 7.22
CA TRP A 78 -2.63 7.77 6.76
C TRP A 78 -2.52 7.67 5.24
N LEU A 79 -3.14 8.62 4.56
CA LEU A 79 -3.00 8.89 3.14
C LEU A 79 -2.53 10.34 3.01
N PRO A 80 -1.20 10.59 3.10
CA PRO A 80 -0.67 11.93 2.86
C PRO A 80 -1.17 12.39 1.49
N GLU A 81 -1.34 13.65 1.26
CA GLU A 81 -1.87 14.18 0.00
C GLU A 81 -2.99 13.32 -0.61
N ALA A 82 -4.08 13.14 0.13
CA ALA A 82 -5.19 12.23 -0.21
C ALA A 82 -5.75 12.45 -1.64
N ASP A 83 -5.67 13.66 -2.18
CA ASP A 83 -6.06 13.97 -3.56
C ASP A 83 -5.33 13.12 -4.63
N LEU A 84 -4.16 12.60 -4.30
CA LEU A 84 -3.30 11.82 -5.21
C LEU A 84 -3.51 10.31 -5.07
N VAL A 85 -4.42 9.88 -4.18
CA VAL A 85 -4.69 8.46 -3.93
C VAL A 85 -5.98 8.03 -4.59
N THR A 86 -5.89 6.97 -5.39
CA THR A 86 -7.05 6.29 -5.97
C THR A 86 -7.09 4.84 -5.48
N ILE A 87 -8.21 4.44 -4.86
CA ILE A 87 -8.46 3.07 -4.43
C ILE A 87 -9.74 2.57 -5.10
N GLY A 88 -9.60 1.57 -5.97
CA GLY A 88 -10.66 1.00 -6.78
C GLY A 88 -11.72 0.25 -5.97
N LYS A 89 -12.79 -0.17 -6.64
CA LYS A 89 -13.91 -0.89 -6.00
C LYS A 89 -13.44 -2.22 -5.41
N GLY A 90 -13.90 -2.53 -4.19
CA GLY A 90 -13.58 -3.81 -3.54
C GLY A 90 -12.11 -4.01 -3.21
N ALA A 91 -11.27 -3.00 -3.37
CA ALA A 91 -9.87 -3.09 -2.99
C ALA A 91 -9.70 -3.13 -1.46
N THR A 92 -8.59 -3.69 -1.02
CA THR A 92 -8.27 -3.89 0.40
C THR A 92 -6.93 -3.25 0.73
N VAL A 93 -6.92 -2.35 1.72
CA VAL A 93 -5.71 -1.77 2.31
C VAL A 93 -5.67 -2.18 3.78
N ASN A 94 -4.82 -3.12 4.11
CA ASN A 94 -4.72 -3.67 5.45
C ASN A 94 -3.97 -2.75 6.42
N ARG A 95 -4.01 -3.11 7.70
CA ARG A 95 -3.40 -2.34 8.78
C ARG A 95 -1.91 -2.11 8.58
N GLY A 96 -1.47 -0.90 8.93
CA GLY A 96 -0.08 -0.48 8.88
C GLY A 96 0.45 -0.22 7.46
N CYS A 97 -0.42 -0.23 6.45
CA CYS A 97 -0.02 0.18 5.11
C CYS A 97 0.21 1.68 5.05
N VAL A 98 1.23 2.06 4.29
CA VAL A 98 1.52 3.44 3.92
C VAL A 98 1.34 3.59 2.41
N VAL A 99 0.39 4.44 2.01
CA VAL A 99 0.21 4.83 0.61
C VAL A 99 0.87 6.19 0.44
N GLN A 100 2.15 6.14 0.12
CA GLN A 100 3.02 7.31 0.07
C GLN A 100 2.89 8.02 -1.28
N THR A 101 2.51 9.27 -1.27
CA THR A 101 2.31 10.09 -2.47
C THR A 101 3.42 11.10 -2.71
N HIS A 102 4.36 11.24 -1.77
CA HIS A 102 5.51 12.11 -1.93
C HIS A 102 6.82 11.42 -1.54
N LEU A 103 7.92 11.92 -2.08
CA LEU A 103 9.29 11.61 -1.66
C LEU A 103 10.11 12.90 -1.61
N PHE A 104 10.94 12.99 -0.58
CA PHE A 104 11.95 14.04 -0.49
C PHE A 104 13.27 13.54 -1.08
N HIS A 105 13.74 14.23 -2.10
CA HIS A 105 15.04 13.95 -2.71
C HIS A 105 15.64 15.26 -3.23
N ASP A 106 16.92 15.48 -3.04
CA ASP A 106 17.66 16.67 -3.48
C ASP A 106 16.99 18.00 -3.08
N ARG A 107 16.44 18.09 -1.86
CA ARG A 107 15.69 19.27 -1.35
C ARG A 107 14.44 19.59 -2.16
N ILE A 108 13.87 18.61 -2.81
CA ILE A 108 12.60 18.72 -3.55
C ILE A 108 11.64 17.69 -2.98
N MET A 109 10.41 18.12 -2.72
CA MET A 109 9.26 17.25 -2.46
C MET A 109 8.63 16.91 -3.82
N ARG A 110 8.73 15.65 -4.22
CA ARG A 110 8.12 15.15 -5.46
C ARG A 110 6.84 14.44 -5.15
N LEU A 111 5.75 14.99 -5.66
CA LEU A 111 4.40 14.44 -5.49
C LEU A 111 3.99 13.66 -6.73
N ASP A 112 3.42 12.46 -6.52
CA ASP A 112 2.86 11.67 -7.60
C ASP A 112 1.67 10.84 -7.12
N THR A 113 0.88 10.33 -8.06
CA THR A 113 -0.31 9.55 -7.76
C THR A 113 0.04 8.13 -7.34
N VAL A 114 -0.78 7.53 -6.47
CA VAL A 114 -0.76 6.10 -6.20
C VAL A 114 -2.13 5.52 -6.52
N VAL A 115 -2.13 4.46 -7.34
CA VAL A 115 -3.36 3.85 -7.85
C VAL A 115 -3.44 2.38 -7.43
N LEU A 116 -4.46 2.06 -6.67
CA LEU A 116 -4.89 0.69 -6.41
C LEU A 116 -6.14 0.42 -7.23
N GLU A 117 -6.07 -0.48 -8.20
CA GLU A 117 -7.20 -0.82 -9.06
C GLU A 117 -8.23 -1.71 -8.36
N ASP A 118 -9.36 -1.97 -9.04
CA ASP A 118 -10.49 -2.72 -8.49
C ASP A 118 -10.05 -4.10 -7.97
N GLY A 119 -10.48 -4.45 -6.75
CA GLY A 119 -10.18 -5.74 -6.13
C GLY A 119 -8.72 -5.98 -5.74
N SER A 120 -7.84 -5.00 -5.89
CA SER A 120 -6.44 -5.13 -5.49
C SER A 120 -6.29 -5.20 -3.98
N THR A 121 -5.21 -5.81 -3.49
CA THR A 121 -4.95 -5.99 -2.06
C THR A 121 -3.53 -5.57 -1.69
N LEU A 122 -3.41 -4.63 -0.74
CA LEU A 122 -2.17 -4.41 0.02
C LEU A 122 -2.23 -5.22 1.31
N GLY A 123 -1.29 -6.15 1.49
CA GLY A 123 -1.08 -6.89 2.73
C GLY A 123 -0.69 -5.97 3.88
N THR A 124 -0.68 -6.48 5.10
CA THR A 124 -0.32 -5.69 6.29
C THR A 124 1.10 -5.12 6.21
N HIS A 125 1.28 -3.89 6.68
CA HIS A 125 2.58 -3.20 6.72
C HIS A 125 3.27 -3.06 5.35
N CYS A 126 2.50 -2.96 4.26
CA CYS A 126 3.04 -2.63 2.95
C CYS A 126 3.26 -1.14 2.79
N VAL A 127 4.25 -0.80 1.98
CA VAL A 127 4.49 0.58 1.55
C VAL A 127 4.34 0.62 0.02
N ALA A 128 3.49 1.51 -0.48
CA ALA A 128 3.39 1.83 -1.89
C ALA A 128 3.93 3.25 -2.10
N LEU A 129 5.01 3.37 -2.90
CA LEU A 129 5.69 4.63 -3.17
C LEU A 129 5.02 5.41 -4.32
N PRO A 130 5.32 6.71 -4.48
CA PRO A 130 4.72 7.56 -5.52
C PRO A 130 4.83 6.97 -6.92
N ALA A 131 3.86 7.24 -7.77
CA ALA A 131 3.71 6.69 -9.12
C ALA A 131 3.50 5.16 -9.18
N ALA A 132 3.32 4.48 -8.05
CA ALA A 132 3.02 3.05 -8.04
C ALA A 132 1.59 2.77 -8.51
N ARG A 133 1.43 1.72 -9.32
CA ARG A 133 0.13 1.25 -9.80
C ARG A 133 -0.01 -0.24 -9.52
N ILE A 134 -1.05 -0.60 -8.78
CA ILE A 134 -1.36 -1.99 -8.43
C ILE A 134 -2.59 -2.40 -9.22
N GLY A 135 -2.40 -3.31 -10.18
CA GLY A 135 -3.41 -3.73 -11.13
C GLY A 135 -4.60 -4.45 -10.48
N ALA A 136 -5.70 -4.52 -11.23
CA ALA A 136 -6.96 -5.08 -10.75
C ALA A 136 -6.77 -6.53 -10.26
N GLY A 137 -7.30 -6.83 -9.05
CA GLY A 137 -7.18 -8.16 -8.44
C GLY A 137 -5.76 -8.59 -8.08
N ALA A 138 -4.76 -7.72 -8.20
CA ALA A 138 -3.41 -8.04 -7.78
C ALA A 138 -3.29 -8.04 -6.25
N THR A 139 -2.40 -8.88 -5.72
CA THR A 139 -2.15 -9.01 -4.29
C THR A 139 -0.70 -8.73 -3.96
N ILE A 140 -0.47 -7.77 -3.10
CA ILE A 140 0.84 -7.51 -2.50
C ILE A 140 0.87 -8.18 -1.13
N GLY A 141 1.84 -9.09 -0.92
CA GLY A 141 2.03 -9.81 0.33
C GLY A 141 2.45 -8.86 1.48
N PRO A 142 2.36 -9.33 2.74
CA PRO A 142 2.67 -8.50 3.90
C PRO A 142 4.13 -8.02 3.91
N ALA A 143 4.37 -6.88 4.58
CA ALA A 143 5.69 -6.27 4.76
C ALA A 143 6.47 -6.06 3.44
N SER A 144 5.76 -5.68 2.39
CA SER A 144 6.32 -5.50 1.04
C SER A 144 6.46 -4.03 0.68
N LEU A 145 7.45 -3.74 -0.16
CA LEU A 145 7.71 -2.41 -0.69
C LEU A 145 7.48 -2.40 -2.21
N VAL A 146 6.45 -1.68 -2.64
CA VAL A 146 6.21 -1.33 -4.04
C VAL A 146 7.00 -0.08 -4.34
N MET A 147 7.97 -0.18 -5.24
CA MET A 147 8.89 0.92 -5.54
C MET A 147 8.19 2.02 -6.34
N ARG A 148 8.83 3.18 -6.38
CA ARG A 148 8.35 4.31 -7.18
C ARG A 148 8.22 3.91 -8.66
N GLY A 149 7.04 4.14 -9.22
CA GLY A 149 6.77 3.85 -10.64
C GLY A 149 6.58 2.38 -10.97
N ASP A 150 6.55 1.48 -9.98
CA ASP A 150 6.23 0.07 -10.22
C ASP A 150 4.80 -0.09 -10.71
N GLU A 151 4.63 -0.86 -11.79
CA GLU A 151 3.34 -1.29 -12.29
C GLU A 151 3.17 -2.80 -12.03
N VAL A 152 2.31 -3.14 -11.07
CA VAL A 152 1.99 -4.52 -10.76
C VAL A 152 0.88 -5.00 -11.69
N PRO A 153 1.10 -6.05 -12.50
CA PRO A 153 0.11 -6.56 -13.43
C PRO A 153 -1.15 -7.07 -12.72
N ALA A 154 -2.31 -6.93 -13.39
CA ALA A 154 -3.58 -7.40 -12.86
C ALA A 154 -3.57 -8.91 -12.55
N SER A 155 -4.30 -9.30 -11.50
CA SER A 155 -4.47 -10.71 -11.08
C SER A 155 -3.18 -11.45 -10.75
N THR A 156 -2.10 -10.73 -10.43
CA THR A 156 -0.81 -11.30 -10.04
C THR A 156 -0.55 -11.18 -8.54
N ARG A 157 0.42 -11.92 -8.03
CA ARG A 157 0.81 -11.88 -6.62
C ARG A 157 2.29 -11.54 -6.49
N TRP A 158 2.59 -10.58 -5.62
CA TRP A 158 3.93 -10.06 -5.41
C TRP A 158 4.23 -9.94 -3.92
N GLN A 159 5.49 -10.11 -3.55
CA GLN A 159 5.93 -9.98 -2.16
C GLN A 159 7.41 -9.62 -2.09
N GLY A 160 7.80 -8.94 -1.02
CA GLY A 160 9.20 -8.64 -0.71
C GLY A 160 9.52 -7.15 -0.67
N ASN A 161 10.78 -6.85 -0.38
CA ASN A 161 11.32 -5.50 -0.31
C ASN A 161 12.66 -5.42 -1.06
N PRO A 162 12.69 -4.90 -2.31
CA PRO A 162 11.53 -4.56 -3.16
C PRO A 162 10.67 -5.77 -3.56
N ILE A 163 9.47 -5.51 -4.09
CA ILE A 163 8.56 -6.58 -4.51
C ILE A 163 9.15 -7.43 -5.65
N ALA A 164 8.85 -8.73 -5.59
CA ALA A 164 9.11 -9.70 -6.65
C ALA A 164 7.91 -10.64 -6.80
N PRO A 165 7.75 -11.35 -7.93
CA PRO A 165 6.68 -12.31 -8.08
C PRO A 165 6.65 -13.30 -6.93
N TRP A 166 5.47 -13.46 -6.30
CA TRP A 166 5.31 -14.34 -5.16
C TRP A 166 5.38 -15.79 -5.61
N LYS A 167 6.48 -16.46 -5.36
CA LYS A 167 6.65 -17.88 -5.63
C LYS A 167 5.81 -18.67 -4.61
N ALA A 168 4.83 -19.45 -5.09
CA ALA A 168 4.12 -20.38 -4.22
C ALA A 168 5.16 -21.26 -3.52
N LEU A 169 5.09 -21.35 -2.18
CA LEU A 169 5.89 -22.31 -1.44
C LEU A 169 5.59 -23.70 -1.99
N ARG A 170 6.56 -24.36 -2.62
CA ARG A 170 6.48 -25.77 -2.96
C ARG A 170 6.13 -26.51 -1.66
N LYS A 171 4.95 -27.11 -1.59
CA LYS A 171 4.62 -28.02 -0.47
C LYS A 171 5.74 -29.04 -0.38
N LYS A 172 6.57 -28.96 0.66
CA LYS A 172 7.55 -29.98 1.01
C LYS A 172 6.75 -31.22 1.41
N GLY A 173 6.44 -32.11 0.46
CA GLY A 173 5.57 -33.26 0.76
C GLY A 173 5.08 -34.05 -0.44
N SER A 174 5.83 -34.09 -1.57
CA SER A 174 5.63 -35.09 -2.59
C SER A 174 6.97 -35.51 -3.22
N GLU A 175 7.94 -35.76 -2.38
CA GLU A 175 9.00 -36.67 -2.81
C GLU A 175 8.38 -38.07 -2.72
N THR A 176 7.91 -38.55 -3.85
CA THR A 176 7.72 -40.00 -4.06
C THR A 176 9.05 -40.64 -3.68
N PRO A 177 9.09 -41.61 -2.73
CA PRO A 177 10.35 -42.22 -2.36
C PRO A 177 10.93 -42.88 -3.63
N GLU A 178 12.08 -42.40 -4.04
CA GLU A 178 12.88 -42.97 -5.09
C GLU A 178 13.06 -44.44 -4.74
N LYS A 179 12.49 -45.33 -5.58
CA LYS A 179 12.54 -46.76 -5.41
C LYS A 179 14.01 -47.16 -5.45
N LYS A 180 14.58 -47.37 -4.27
CA LYS A 180 15.96 -47.82 -4.10
C LYS A 180 16.13 -49.09 -4.92
N ALA A 181 16.96 -49.01 -5.97
CA ALA A 181 17.32 -50.17 -6.76
C ALA A 181 17.86 -51.31 -5.85
N PRO A 182 17.48 -52.58 -6.05
CA PRO A 182 17.94 -53.66 -5.22
C PRO A 182 19.48 -53.76 -5.30
N ARG A 183 20.12 -53.86 -4.15
CA ARG A 183 21.57 -54.15 -4.06
C ARG A 183 21.85 -55.48 -4.75
N PRO A 184 22.88 -55.58 -5.58
CA PRO A 184 23.33 -56.86 -6.07
C PRO A 184 23.79 -57.72 -4.90
N SER A 185 23.36 -58.96 -4.86
CA SER A 185 23.74 -59.97 -3.88
C SER A 185 25.25 -60.20 -3.92
N PRO A 186 25.93 -60.33 -2.76
CA PRO A 186 27.33 -60.75 -2.73
C PRO A 186 27.41 -62.26 -2.90
N GLY A 187 27.94 -62.67 -4.01
CA GLY A 187 28.20 -64.08 -4.22
C GLY A 187 28.14 -64.55 -5.67
N GLU A 188 29.18 -64.28 -6.41
CA GLU A 188 29.67 -65.19 -7.48
C GLU A 188 31.05 -64.65 -7.91
N SER A 189 32.03 -65.05 -7.10
CA SER A 189 33.43 -65.09 -7.52
C SER A 189 33.83 -66.54 -7.33
N ALA A 190 34.09 -67.20 -8.43
CA ALA A 190 35.01 -68.32 -8.59
C ALA A 190 34.58 -69.22 -9.74
N ALA A 191 35.17 -69.07 -10.85
CA ALA A 191 35.79 -70.19 -11.65
C ALA A 191 36.46 -69.55 -12.89
#